data_b67bc6f92173f440e61195c06be99637
#
_entry.id   b67bc6f92173f440e61195c06be99637
#
_cell.length_a   1.000
_cell.length_b   1.000
_cell.length_c   1.000
_cell.angle_alpha   90.00
_cell.angle_beta   90.00
_cell.angle_gamma   90.00
#
_symmetry.space_group_name_H-M   'P 1'
#
loop_
_entity.id
_entity.type
_entity.pdbx_description
1 polymer ?
#
loop_
_entity_poly.entity_id
_entity_poly.type
_entity_poly.pdbx_seq_one_letter_code
_entity_poly.pdbx_strand_id
1 'polypeptide(L)'
;MDKRFAVIITFVVLVSVVAVAYSSYYSTLLEMQQYRPNISQQAGPVNLSNGSPVLGESSAPITIVEFGDYQCEGCYHWFHNTRAEIIDNYVETGKAKLVFLDLPFLGRDSPKAAHASYCAEDQGKYWEYHTTLYNFQEGIDDGWASQDRLSSFAYNLGLDVEQFDDCMGSEKYAKRIMANYDQAVNQGVQATPSFVLISPDGLFKKIQGAQPYSVFAKIIEQMS
;
A
#
# COMPACT_ATOMS: atom_id res chain seq x y z
N MET A 1 -11.27 60.37 2.85
CA MET A 1 -10.71 59.34 3.78
C MET A 1 -9.27 59.73 4.06
N ASP A 2 -8.95 60.01 5.32
CA ASP A 2 -7.62 60.51 5.69
C ASP A 2 -6.55 59.45 5.37
N LYS A 3 -5.47 59.81 4.67
CA LYS A 3 -4.39 58.89 4.28
C LYS A 3 -3.83 58.13 5.47
N ARG A 4 -3.83 58.69 6.66
CA ARG A 4 -3.38 58.07 7.94
C ARG A 4 -4.33 56.92 8.33
N PHE A 5 -5.65 57.09 8.12
CA PHE A 5 -6.67 56.06 8.42
C PHE A 5 -6.55 54.86 7.48
N ALA A 6 -6.30 55.10 6.18
CA ALA A 6 -6.08 54.07 5.19
C ALA A 6 -4.84 53.22 5.51
N VAL A 7 -3.71 53.85 5.92
CA VAL A 7 -2.48 53.16 6.30
C VAL A 7 -2.69 52.26 7.54
N ILE A 8 -3.42 52.76 8.56
CA ILE A 8 -3.72 51.98 9.75
C ILE A 8 -4.56 50.75 9.44
N ILE A 9 -5.62 50.88 8.60
CA ILE A 9 -6.46 49.75 8.19
C ILE A 9 -5.65 48.72 7.40
N THR A 10 -4.82 49.16 6.46
CA THR A 10 -3.94 48.23 5.73
C THR A 10 -2.99 47.49 6.61
N PHE A 11 -2.39 48.12 7.60
CA PHE A 11 -1.50 47.51 8.55
C PHE A 11 -2.22 46.50 9.45
N VAL A 12 -3.43 46.81 9.94
CA VAL A 12 -4.25 45.90 10.75
C VAL A 12 -4.65 44.68 9.95
N VAL A 13 -5.06 44.85 8.68
CA VAL A 13 -5.41 43.74 7.78
C VAL A 13 -4.20 42.84 7.52
N LEU A 14 -3.03 43.42 7.24
CA LEU A 14 -1.79 42.66 7.04
C LEU A 14 -1.43 41.85 8.27
N VAL A 15 -1.47 42.45 9.46
CA VAL A 15 -1.18 41.74 10.70
C VAL A 15 -2.16 40.61 10.98
N SER A 16 -3.45 40.83 10.71
CA SER A 16 -4.46 39.76 10.88
C SER A 16 -4.26 38.61 9.88
N VAL A 17 -3.92 38.88 8.62
CA VAL A 17 -3.62 37.83 7.63
C VAL A 17 -2.39 37.00 8.04
N VAL A 18 -1.33 37.68 8.47
CA VAL A 18 -0.11 37.01 8.95
C VAL A 18 -0.41 36.16 10.20
N ALA A 19 -1.20 36.68 11.14
CA ALA A 19 -1.58 35.94 12.34
C ALA A 19 -2.41 34.68 12.04
N VAL A 20 -3.34 34.75 11.07
CA VAL A 20 -4.14 33.60 10.61
C VAL A 20 -3.25 32.59 9.92
N ALA A 21 -2.36 33.01 9.03
CA ALA A 21 -1.44 32.11 8.33
C ALA A 21 -0.49 31.43 9.32
N TYR A 22 0.04 32.15 10.31
CA TYR A 22 0.88 31.60 11.36
C TYR A 22 0.11 30.61 12.24
N SER A 23 -1.12 30.92 12.62
CA SER A 23 -1.98 30.02 13.41
C SER A 23 -2.26 28.71 12.65
N SER A 24 -2.59 28.80 11.35
CA SER A 24 -2.82 27.63 10.51
C SER A 24 -1.54 26.79 10.36
N TYR A 25 -0.40 27.42 10.12
CA TYR A 25 0.88 26.72 10.05
C TYR A 25 1.23 26.02 11.38
N TYR A 26 1.01 26.69 12.51
CA TYR A 26 1.30 26.13 13.84
C TYR A 26 0.36 24.97 14.20
N SER A 27 -0.94 25.07 13.83
CA SER A 27 -1.88 23.95 14.03
C SER A 27 -1.48 22.73 13.21
N THR A 28 -1.06 22.90 11.96
CA THR A 28 -0.56 21.79 11.12
C THR A 28 0.70 21.15 11.71
N LEU A 29 1.63 21.95 12.24
CA LEU A 29 2.83 21.42 12.93
C LEU A 29 2.47 20.64 14.19
N LEU A 30 1.50 21.11 14.97
CA LEU A 30 1.04 20.40 16.17
C LEU A 30 0.34 19.09 15.83
N GLU A 31 -0.47 19.06 14.77
CA GLU A 31 -1.09 17.82 14.24
C GLU A 31 -0.03 16.81 13.80
N MET A 32 0.99 17.26 13.07
CA MET A 32 2.12 16.40 12.69
C MET A 32 2.89 15.86 13.89
N GLN A 33 3.07 16.65 14.96
CA GLN A 33 3.73 16.21 16.20
C GLN A 33 2.86 15.27 17.03
N GLN A 34 1.52 15.39 16.97
CA GLN A 34 0.58 14.52 17.67
C GLN A 34 0.25 13.25 16.89
N TYR A 35 0.63 13.18 15.62
CA TYR A 35 0.41 12.01 14.80
C TYR A 35 1.17 10.82 15.37
N ARG A 36 0.43 9.89 15.97
CA ARG A 36 0.95 8.59 16.42
C ARG A 36 0.44 7.52 15.46
N PRO A 37 1.30 6.99 14.58
CA PRO A 37 0.88 5.89 13.73
C PRO A 37 0.40 4.72 14.58
N ASN A 38 -0.65 4.04 14.13
CA ASN A 38 -1.16 2.87 14.82
C ASN A 38 -0.19 1.69 14.61
N ILE A 39 0.76 1.55 15.52
CA ILE A 39 1.76 0.48 15.52
C ILE A 39 1.43 -0.48 16.65
N SER A 40 0.96 -1.68 16.31
CA SER A 40 0.76 -2.77 17.26
C SER A 40 2.08 -3.54 17.43
N GLN A 41 2.46 -3.81 18.67
CA GLN A 41 3.70 -4.57 18.97
C GLN A 41 3.51 -6.09 18.92
N GLN A 42 2.27 -6.59 18.80
CA GLN A 42 1.99 -8.03 18.82
C GLN A 42 1.31 -8.45 17.51
N ALA A 43 2.11 -8.71 16.49
CA ALA A 43 1.73 -9.55 15.38
C ALA A 43 2.28 -10.96 15.64
N GLY A 44 1.54 -11.99 15.28
CA GLY A 44 2.01 -13.39 15.36
C GLY A 44 2.78 -13.78 14.09
N PRO A 45 3.23 -15.04 14.00
CA PRO A 45 3.90 -15.53 12.79
C PRO A 45 2.99 -15.45 11.57
N VAL A 46 3.52 -14.94 10.46
CA VAL A 46 2.82 -14.84 9.17
C VAL A 46 3.30 -15.96 8.26
N ASN A 47 2.36 -16.73 7.71
CA ASN A 47 2.69 -17.71 6.68
C ASN A 47 2.77 -17.03 5.32
N LEU A 48 3.96 -16.98 4.75
CA LEU A 48 4.25 -16.31 3.48
C LEU A 48 4.05 -17.22 2.25
N SER A 49 3.79 -18.53 2.44
CA SER A 49 3.74 -19.50 1.33
C SER A 49 2.62 -19.24 0.32
N ASN A 50 1.59 -18.53 0.72
CA ASN A 50 0.46 -18.14 -0.14
C ASN A 50 0.54 -16.68 -0.62
N GLY A 51 1.57 -15.94 -0.22
CA GLY A 51 1.78 -14.56 -0.67
C GLY A 51 2.30 -14.46 -2.10
N SER A 52 2.53 -13.25 -2.54
CA SER A 52 3.20 -12.96 -3.81
C SER A 52 4.60 -13.60 -3.87
N PRO A 53 5.21 -13.68 -5.05
CA PRO A 53 6.67 -13.80 -5.14
C PRO A 53 7.36 -12.71 -4.32
N VAL A 54 8.50 -13.04 -3.75
CA VAL A 54 9.30 -12.05 -3.00
C VAL A 54 9.79 -10.97 -3.96
N LEU A 55 9.58 -9.70 -3.60
CA LEU A 55 10.22 -8.56 -4.23
C LEU A 55 11.50 -8.23 -3.48
N GLY A 56 12.62 -8.18 -4.19
CA GLY A 56 13.95 -7.99 -3.62
C GLY A 56 14.69 -9.30 -3.37
N GLU A 57 15.77 -9.23 -2.62
CA GLU A 57 16.60 -10.39 -2.31
C GLU A 57 15.91 -11.30 -1.30
N SER A 58 15.77 -12.60 -1.63
CA SER A 58 15.14 -13.58 -0.74
C SER A 58 15.86 -13.73 0.61
N SER A 59 17.15 -13.45 0.64
CA SER A 59 18.01 -13.45 1.83
C SER A 59 17.94 -12.17 2.66
N ALA A 60 17.23 -11.14 2.19
CA ALA A 60 17.11 -9.88 2.92
C ALA A 60 16.60 -10.09 4.35
N PRO A 61 17.23 -9.44 5.36
CA PRO A 61 16.98 -9.75 6.76
C PRO A 61 15.58 -9.35 7.23
N ILE A 62 15.04 -8.26 6.71
CA ILE A 62 13.72 -7.79 7.11
C ILE A 62 12.69 -8.17 6.04
N THR A 63 11.55 -8.71 6.49
CA THR A 63 10.42 -8.97 5.60
C THR A 63 9.32 -7.94 5.88
N ILE A 64 8.91 -7.23 4.85
CA ILE A 64 7.74 -6.36 4.86
C ILE A 64 6.60 -7.16 4.23
N VAL A 65 5.57 -7.46 5.01
CA VAL A 65 4.35 -8.11 4.53
C VAL A 65 3.26 -7.06 4.42
N GLU A 66 2.74 -6.84 3.23
CA GLU A 66 1.60 -5.98 2.98
C GLU A 66 0.33 -6.82 2.86
N PHE A 67 -0.70 -6.51 3.63
CA PHE A 67 -2.07 -6.97 3.42
C PHE A 67 -2.82 -5.88 2.66
N GLY A 68 -3.19 -6.18 1.42
CA GLY A 68 -3.75 -5.19 0.51
C GLY A 68 -4.97 -5.69 -0.28
N ASP A 69 -5.71 -4.74 -0.82
CA ASP A 69 -6.83 -4.95 -1.73
C ASP A 69 -6.65 -4.02 -2.94
N TYR A 70 -6.77 -4.56 -4.13
CA TYR A 70 -6.60 -3.78 -5.36
C TYR A 70 -7.70 -2.73 -5.61
N GLN A 71 -8.80 -2.75 -4.85
CA GLN A 71 -9.82 -1.70 -4.88
C GLN A 71 -9.70 -0.70 -3.72
N CYS A 72 -8.68 -0.84 -2.86
CA CYS A 72 -8.49 0.00 -1.69
C CYS A 72 -7.82 1.33 -2.05
N GLU A 73 -8.49 2.45 -1.80
CA GLU A 73 -7.93 3.80 -1.98
C GLU A 73 -6.69 4.03 -1.09
N GLY A 74 -6.70 3.53 0.15
CA GLY A 74 -5.53 3.60 1.02
C GLY A 74 -4.33 2.84 0.46
N CYS A 75 -4.53 1.66 -0.16
CA CYS A 75 -3.47 0.89 -0.83
C CYS A 75 -2.94 1.65 -2.05
N TYR A 76 -3.82 2.24 -2.84
CA TYR A 76 -3.46 3.13 -3.95
C TYR A 76 -2.54 4.27 -3.47
N HIS A 77 -2.93 4.97 -2.40
CA HIS A 77 -2.13 6.06 -1.86
C HIS A 77 -0.78 5.60 -1.33
N TRP A 78 -0.71 4.48 -0.65
CA TRP A 78 0.57 3.93 -0.21
C TRP A 78 1.45 3.53 -1.39
N PHE A 79 0.89 2.87 -2.38
CA PHE A 79 1.59 2.43 -3.59
C PHE A 79 2.23 3.63 -4.32
N HIS A 80 1.48 4.72 -4.51
CA HIS A 80 1.96 5.89 -5.28
C HIS A 80 2.82 6.86 -4.48
N ASN A 81 2.64 6.96 -3.17
CA ASN A 81 3.28 8.01 -2.36
C ASN A 81 4.41 7.50 -1.46
N THR A 82 4.43 6.20 -1.11
CA THR A 82 5.36 5.68 -0.09
C THR A 82 6.20 4.51 -0.62
N ARG A 83 5.58 3.62 -1.40
CA ARG A 83 6.18 2.35 -1.81
C ARG A 83 7.51 2.53 -2.55
N ALA A 84 7.60 3.51 -3.45
CA ALA A 84 8.82 3.74 -4.24
C ALA A 84 10.03 4.00 -3.34
N GLU A 85 9.90 4.90 -2.35
CA GLU A 85 11.00 5.17 -1.41
C GLU A 85 11.39 3.95 -0.57
N ILE A 86 10.42 3.08 -0.22
CA ILE A 86 10.71 1.80 0.47
C ILE A 86 11.49 0.85 -0.43
N ILE A 87 11.08 0.74 -1.70
CA ILE A 87 11.79 -0.10 -2.68
C ILE A 87 13.22 0.38 -2.85
N ASP A 88 13.42 1.66 -3.17
CA ASP A 88 14.73 2.23 -3.47
C ASP A 88 15.70 2.15 -2.28
N ASN A 89 15.22 2.41 -1.07
CA ASN A 89 16.12 2.53 0.09
C ASN A 89 16.34 1.22 0.86
N TYR A 90 15.41 0.26 0.75
CA TYR A 90 15.48 -0.96 1.54
C TYR A 90 15.41 -2.24 0.72
N VAL A 91 14.58 -2.31 -0.33
CA VAL A 91 14.41 -3.54 -1.10
C VAL A 91 15.56 -3.72 -2.10
N GLU A 92 15.83 -2.72 -2.92
CA GLU A 92 16.94 -2.75 -3.90
C GLU A 92 18.32 -2.79 -3.24
N THR A 93 18.41 -2.28 -2.02
CA THR A 93 19.66 -2.33 -1.23
C THR A 93 19.85 -3.63 -0.46
N GLY A 94 18.92 -4.60 -0.57
CA GLY A 94 19.00 -5.89 0.10
C GLY A 94 18.77 -5.84 1.63
N LYS A 95 18.30 -4.72 2.17
CA LYS A 95 18.02 -4.56 3.61
C LYS A 95 16.66 -5.13 3.99
N ALA A 96 15.71 -5.10 3.06
CA ALA A 96 14.38 -5.68 3.24
C ALA A 96 13.91 -6.38 1.97
N LYS A 97 12.86 -7.18 2.12
CA LYS A 97 12.08 -7.79 1.04
C LYS A 97 10.62 -7.54 1.26
N LEU A 98 9.84 -7.47 0.18
CA LEU A 98 8.42 -7.23 0.24
C LEU A 98 7.65 -8.47 -0.24
N VAL A 99 6.57 -8.79 0.47
CA VAL A 99 5.59 -9.81 0.09
C VAL A 99 4.20 -9.20 0.22
N PHE A 100 3.36 -9.38 -0.78
CA PHE A 100 1.96 -8.97 -0.77
C PHE A 100 1.06 -10.16 -0.46
N LEU A 101 0.11 -9.99 0.45
CA LEU A 101 -0.95 -10.92 0.76
C LEU A 101 -2.30 -10.26 0.48
N ASP A 102 -3.13 -10.93 -0.31
CA ASP A 102 -4.43 -10.39 -0.67
C ASP A 102 -5.38 -10.40 0.52
N LEU A 103 -6.07 -9.28 0.71
CA LEU A 103 -7.23 -9.15 1.59
C LEU A 103 -8.39 -8.54 0.80
N PRO A 104 -9.00 -9.30 -0.13
CA PRO A 104 -9.95 -8.80 -1.12
C PRO A 104 -11.37 -8.78 -0.56
N PHE A 105 -11.76 -7.71 0.15
CA PHE A 105 -13.05 -7.60 0.84
C PHE A 105 -13.90 -6.38 0.43
N LEU A 106 -13.33 -5.46 -0.36
CA LEU A 106 -14.02 -4.20 -0.64
C LEU A 106 -15.11 -4.30 -1.71
N GLY A 107 -15.01 -5.26 -2.63
CA GLY A 107 -15.98 -5.40 -3.69
C GLY A 107 -15.85 -6.71 -4.46
N ARG A 108 -16.72 -6.90 -5.48
CA ARG A 108 -16.76 -8.12 -6.31
C ARG A 108 -15.53 -8.25 -7.21
N ASP A 109 -14.91 -7.13 -7.54
CA ASP A 109 -13.74 -7.09 -8.42
C ASP A 109 -12.43 -7.28 -7.65
N SER A 110 -12.41 -7.13 -6.31
CA SER A 110 -11.22 -7.39 -5.49
C SER A 110 -10.67 -8.82 -5.64
N PRO A 111 -11.49 -9.89 -5.49
CA PRO A 111 -10.99 -11.25 -5.73
C PRO A 111 -10.56 -11.51 -7.17
N LYS A 112 -11.18 -10.86 -8.16
CA LYS A 112 -10.81 -11.00 -9.58
C LYS A 112 -9.43 -10.37 -9.84
N ALA A 113 -9.19 -9.16 -9.32
CA ALA A 113 -7.90 -8.51 -9.45
C ALA A 113 -6.78 -9.30 -8.75
N ALA A 114 -7.06 -9.86 -7.57
CA ALA A 114 -6.15 -10.76 -6.87
C ALA A 114 -5.87 -12.05 -7.69
N HIS A 115 -6.90 -12.65 -8.28
CA HIS A 115 -6.71 -13.82 -9.15
C HIS A 115 -5.86 -13.49 -10.37
N ALA A 116 -6.12 -12.35 -11.02
CA ALA A 116 -5.39 -11.89 -12.19
C ALA A 116 -3.88 -11.72 -11.92
N SER A 117 -3.50 -11.19 -10.73
CA SER A 117 -2.08 -11.07 -10.37
C SER A 117 -1.37 -12.42 -10.29
N TYR A 118 -2.06 -13.47 -9.81
CA TYR A 118 -1.51 -14.82 -9.78
C TYR A 118 -1.51 -15.50 -11.16
N CYS A 119 -2.48 -15.19 -12.03
CA CYS A 119 -2.43 -15.65 -13.42
C CYS A 119 -1.23 -15.02 -14.17
N ALA A 120 -0.88 -13.79 -13.85
CA ALA A 120 0.34 -13.17 -14.35
C ALA A 120 1.62 -13.76 -13.71
N GLU A 121 1.55 -14.23 -12.44
CA GLU A 121 2.65 -14.96 -11.79
C GLU A 121 3.02 -16.24 -12.53
N ASP A 122 2.05 -16.97 -13.07
CA ASP A 122 2.29 -18.18 -13.88
C ASP A 122 3.23 -17.92 -15.07
N GLN A 123 3.29 -16.67 -15.49
CA GLN A 123 4.13 -16.21 -16.61
C GLN A 123 5.31 -15.34 -16.14
N GLY A 124 5.59 -15.33 -14.83
CA GLY A 124 6.72 -14.60 -14.25
C GLY A 124 6.53 -13.08 -14.19
N LYS A 125 5.29 -12.58 -14.27
CA LYS A 125 4.97 -11.15 -14.37
C LYS A 125 4.08 -10.62 -13.23
N TYR A 126 4.18 -11.25 -12.03
CA TYR A 126 3.38 -10.84 -10.88
C TYR A 126 3.54 -9.35 -10.56
N TRP A 127 4.76 -8.87 -10.37
CA TRP A 127 5.02 -7.52 -9.88
C TRP A 127 4.73 -6.44 -10.92
N GLU A 128 4.97 -6.72 -12.20
CA GLU A 128 4.58 -5.84 -13.28
C GLU A 128 3.05 -5.74 -13.39
N TYR A 129 2.36 -6.86 -13.20
CA TYR A 129 0.91 -6.90 -13.22
C TYR A 129 0.30 -6.22 -11.97
N HIS A 130 0.86 -6.47 -10.79
CA HIS A 130 0.52 -5.78 -9.54
C HIS A 130 0.65 -4.24 -9.70
N THR A 131 1.75 -3.78 -10.30
CA THR A 131 1.96 -2.36 -10.59
C THR A 131 0.90 -1.82 -11.56
N THR A 132 0.54 -2.59 -12.57
CA THR A 132 -0.49 -2.21 -13.54
C THR A 132 -1.86 -2.11 -12.86
N LEU A 133 -2.23 -3.05 -12.00
CA LEU A 133 -3.49 -2.99 -11.26
C LEU A 133 -3.61 -1.69 -10.45
N TYR A 134 -2.59 -1.31 -9.68
CA TYR A 134 -2.63 -0.06 -8.91
C TYR A 134 -2.57 1.19 -9.78
N ASN A 135 -1.87 1.18 -10.91
CA ASN A 135 -1.83 2.32 -11.83
C ASN A 135 -3.17 2.58 -12.53
N PHE A 136 -3.99 1.55 -12.70
CA PHE A 136 -5.30 1.64 -13.36
C PHE A 136 -6.47 1.45 -12.39
N GLN A 137 -6.19 1.42 -11.09
CA GLN A 137 -7.25 1.39 -10.07
C GLN A 137 -8.12 2.65 -10.17
N GLU A 138 -9.42 2.42 -10.14
CA GLU A 138 -10.47 3.45 -10.09
C GLU A 138 -11.36 3.21 -8.87
N GLY A 139 -12.66 3.37 -8.97
CA GLY A 139 -13.58 3.14 -7.86
C GLY A 139 -13.88 1.66 -7.59
N ILE A 140 -14.55 1.41 -6.45
CA ILE A 140 -14.96 0.06 -6.08
C ILE A 140 -16.09 -0.41 -7.03
N ASP A 141 -15.89 -1.56 -7.69
CA ASP A 141 -16.87 -2.21 -8.58
C ASP A 141 -17.38 -1.32 -9.73
N ASP A 142 -16.60 -0.36 -10.18
CA ASP A 142 -16.95 0.55 -11.28
C ASP A 142 -16.60 0.01 -12.68
N GLY A 143 -16.06 -1.21 -12.74
CA GLY A 143 -15.75 -1.94 -13.98
C GLY A 143 -14.28 -1.80 -14.43
N TRP A 144 -13.42 -1.11 -13.70
CA TRP A 144 -11.99 -1.01 -14.03
C TRP A 144 -11.29 -2.37 -14.03
N ALA A 145 -11.74 -3.32 -13.19
CA ALA A 145 -11.24 -4.69 -13.13
C ALA A 145 -12.21 -5.70 -13.80
N SER A 146 -12.87 -5.30 -14.89
CA SER A 146 -13.61 -6.23 -15.74
C SER A 146 -12.66 -7.21 -16.43
N GLN A 147 -13.15 -8.40 -16.81
CA GLN A 147 -12.35 -9.42 -17.50
C GLN A 147 -11.62 -8.84 -18.70
N ASP A 148 -12.31 -8.10 -19.56
CA ASP A 148 -11.72 -7.52 -20.78
C ASP A 148 -10.57 -6.54 -20.46
N ARG A 149 -10.69 -5.77 -19.38
CA ARG A 149 -9.61 -4.85 -18.96
C ARG A 149 -8.44 -5.61 -18.38
N LEU A 150 -8.69 -6.62 -17.54
CA LEU A 150 -7.64 -7.47 -16.97
C LEU A 150 -6.86 -8.21 -18.07
N SER A 151 -7.54 -8.76 -19.07
CA SER A 151 -6.90 -9.37 -20.25
C SER A 151 -6.12 -8.34 -21.08
N SER A 152 -6.62 -7.10 -21.20
CA SER A 152 -5.89 -6.01 -21.87
C SER A 152 -4.62 -5.63 -21.13
N PHE A 153 -4.61 -5.65 -19.79
CA PHE A 153 -3.39 -5.43 -19.00
C PHE A 153 -2.37 -6.54 -19.25
N ALA A 154 -2.82 -7.80 -19.29
CA ALA A 154 -1.97 -8.94 -19.61
C ALA A 154 -1.32 -8.80 -21.01
N TYR A 155 -2.13 -8.43 -22.01
CA TYR A 155 -1.65 -8.16 -23.37
C TYR A 155 -0.57 -7.05 -23.40
N ASN A 156 -0.82 -5.93 -22.72
CA ASN A 156 0.12 -4.80 -22.69
C ASN A 156 1.45 -5.14 -21.99
N LEU A 157 1.45 -6.10 -21.09
CA LEU A 157 2.65 -6.62 -20.42
C LEU A 157 3.35 -7.73 -21.22
N GLY A 158 2.82 -8.09 -22.40
CA GLY A 158 3.38 -9.11 -23.25
C GLY A 158 3.17 -10.55 -22.76
N LEU A 159 2.13 -10.75 -21.94
CA LEU A 159 1.72 -12.08 -21.50
C LEU A 159 1.01 -12.84 -22.64
N ASP A 160 1.06 -14.17 -22.59
CA ASP A 160 0.17 -15.02 -23.37
C ASP A 160 -1.27 -14.85 -22.84
N VAL A 161 -2.10 -14.17 -23.64
CA VAL A 161 -3.47 -13.81 -23.24
C VAL A 161 -4.37 -15.06 -23.18
N GLU A 162 -4.17 -16.03 -24.06
CA GLU A 162 -4.95 -17.27 -24.04
C GLU A 162 -4.69 -18.05 -22.74
N GLN A 163 -3.42 -18.22 -22.36
CA GLN A 163 -3.05 -18.83 -21.07
C GLN A 163 -3.57 -18.02 -19.88
N PHE A 164 -3.53 -16.69 -19.95
CA PHE A 164 -4.04 -15.82 -18.91
C PHE A 164 -5.55 -15.95 -18.74
N ASP A 165 -6.30 -15.93 -19.84
CA ASP A 165 -7.78 -16.04 -19.83
C ASP A 165 -8.24 -17.42 -19.38
N ASP A 166 -7.54 -18.49 -19.76
CA ASP A 166 -7.78 -19.84 -19.26
C ASP A 166 -7.57 -19.91 -17.74
N CYS A 167 -6.50 -19.27 -17.23
CA CYS A 167 -6.27 -19.16 -15.79
C CYS A 167 -7.40 -18.39 -15.11
N MET A 168 -7.81 -17.24 -15.66
CA MET A 168 -8.89 -16.41 -15.12
C MET A 168 -10.24 -17.14 -15.11
N GLY A 169 -10.51 -17.97 -16.10
CA GLY A 169 -11.70 -18.82 -16.18
C GLY A 169 -11.70 -20.01 -15.20
N SER A 170 -10.56 -20.26 -14.56
CA SER A 170 -10.40 -21.32 -13.57
C SER A 170 -10.55 -20.80 -12.14
N GLU A 171 -10.68 -21.72 -11.18
CA GLU A 171 -10.62 -21.37 -9.75
C GLU A 171 -9.24 -21.65 -9.13
N LYS A 172 -8.20 -21.71 -9.96
CA LYS A 172 -6.85 -22.15 -9.57
C LYS A 172 -6.33 -21.49 -8.29
N TYR A 173 -6.54 -20.19 -8.16
CA TYR A 173 -6.01 -19.41 -7.04
C TYR A 173 -7.02 -19.06 -5.94
N ALA A 174 -8.28 -19.51 -6.06
CA ALA A 174 -9.31 -19.21 -5.07
C ALA A 174 -8.90 -19.63 -3.65
N LYS A 175 -8.31 -20.82 -3.49
CA LYS A 175 -7.84 -21.32 -2.19
C LYS A 175 -6.65 -20.49 -1.65
N ARG A 176 -5.76 -20.04 -2.53
CA ARG A 176 -4.61 -19.21 -2.16
C ARG A 176 -5.07 -17.86 -1.63
N ILE A 177 -6.00 -17.22 -2.33
CA ILE A 177 -6.61 -15.94 -1.97
C ILE A 177 -7.35 -16.06 -0.63
N MET A 178 -8.15 -17.11 -0.45
CA MET A 178 -8.84 -17.35 0.83
C MET A 178 -7.87 -17.61 1.98
N ALA A 179 -6.77 -18.33 1.76
CA ALA A 179 -5.75 -18.54 2.78
C ALA A 179 -5.05 -17.23 3.19
N ASN A 180 -4.84 -16.30 2.26
CA ASN A 180 -4.34 -14.96 2.56
C ASN A 180 -5.35 -14.14 3.36
N TYR A 181 -6.63 -14.20 3.00
CA TYR A 181 -7.71 -13.58 3.74
C TYR A 181 -7.76 -14.11 5.19
N ASP A 182 -7.77 -15.44 5.37
CA ASP A 182 -7.77 -16.07 6.69
C ASP A 182 -6.52 -15.68 7.51
N GLN A 183 -5.37 -15.57 6.84
CA GLN A 183 -4.13 -15.11 7.47
C GLN A 183 -4.27 -13.67 7.98
N ALA A 184 -4.87 -12.77 7.19
CA ALA A 184 -5.12 -11.39 7.60
C ALA A 184 -6.06 -11.33 8.81
N VAL A 185 -7.15 -12.08 8.79
CA VAL A 185 -8.10 -12.19 9.92
C VAL A 185 -7.39 -12.70 11.18
N ASN A 186 -6.59 -13.76 11.07
CA ASN A 186 -5.81 -14.33 12.19
C ASN A 186 -4.78 -13.34 12.76
N GLN A 187 -4.26 -12.44 11.92
CA GLN A 187 -3.38 -11.34 12.33
C GLN A 187 -4.16 -10.16 12.93
N GLY A 188 -5.49 -10.23 13.00
CA GLY A 188 -6.33 -9.13 13.45
C GLY A 188 -6.26 -7.91 12.53
N VAL A 189 -6.01 -8.12 11.23
CA VAL A 189 -6.07 -7.08 10.20
C VAL A 189 -7.54 -6.78 9.92
N GLN A 190 -7.94 -5.51 10.07
CA GLN A 190 -9.33 -5.07 9.89
C GLN A 190 -9.49 -4.05 8.76
N ALA A 191 -8.37 -3.59 8.19
CA ALA A 191 -8.35 -2.59 7.12
C ALA A 191 -7.10 -2.74 6.27
N THR A 192 -7.17 -2.27 5.02
CA THR A 192 -6.06 -2.19 4.08
C THR A 192 -5.63 -0.74 3.81
N PRO A 193 -4.36 -0.48 3.52
CA PRO A 193 -3.27 -1.41 3.69
C PRO A 193 -2.95 -1.65 5.17
N SER A 194 -2.51 -2.85 5.51
CA SER A 194 -1.88 -3.14 6.81
C SER A 194 -0.57 -3.87 6.55
N PHE A 195 0.41 -3.65 7.41
CA PHE A 195 1.73 -4.24 7.24
C PHE A 195 2.17 -4.97 8.48
N VAL A 196 2.91 -6.05 8.27
CA VAL A 196 3.67 -6.73 9.32
C VAL A 196 5.13 -6.74 8.89
N LEU A 197 5.98 -6.08 9.66
CA LEU A 197 7.43 -6.12 9.49
C LEU A 197 7.99 -7.22 10.40
N ILE A 198 8.83 -8.07 9.82
CA ILE A 198 9.42 -9.22 10.50
C ILE A 198 10.94 -9.05 10.46
N SER A 199 11.57 -9.01 11.62
CA SER A 199 13.04 -8.92 11.74
C SER A 199 13.70 -10.30 11.75
N PRO A 200 15.04 -10.37 11.58
CA PRO A 200 15.79 -11.62 11.58
C PRO A 200 15.70 -12.39 12.91
N ASP A 201 15.55 -11.71 14.03
CA ASP A 201 15.41 -12.29 15.36
C ASP A 201 13.96 -12.68 15.71
N GLY A 202 13.03 -12.54 14.73
CA GLY A 202 11.64 -12.96 14.88
C GLY A 202 10.74 -11.93 15.57
N LEU A 203 11.18 -10.68 15.72
CA LEU A 203 10.29 -9.61 16.17
C LEU A 203 9.30 -9.24 15.06
N PHE A 204 8.07 -8.92 15.46
CA PHE A 204 7.01 -8.48 14.58
C PHE A 204 6.56 -7.08 14.96
N LYS A 205 6.40 -6.22 13.95
CA LYS A 205 5.81 -4.88 14.09
C LYS A 205 4.66 -4.74 13.12
N LYS A 206 3.51 -4.28 13.59
CA LYS A 206 2.33 -4.05 12.74
C LYS A 206 2.14 -2.56 12.51
N ILE A 207 1.89 -2.19 11.25
CA ILE A 207 1.54 -0.84 10.82
C ILE A 207 0.15 -0.91 10.17
N GLN A 208 -0.75 0.00 10.51
CA GLN A 208 -2.08 0.10 9.90
C GLN A 208 -2.19 1.37 9.05
N GLY A 209 -2.82 1.23 7.89
CA GLY A 209 -3.09 2.33 6.97
C GLY A 209 -1.89 2.75 6.14
N ALA A 210 -2.14 3.65 5.19
CA ALA A 210 -1.16 4.22 4.28
C ALA A 210 -0.23 5.20 5.01
N GLN A 211 0.69 4.67 5.80
CA GLN A 211 1.64 5.47 6.55
C GLN A 211 2.73 6.05 5.65
N PRO A 212 3.27 7.24 5.97
CA PRO A 212 4.36 7.84 5.21
C PRO A 212 5.67 7.04 5.38
N TYR A 213 6.60 7.23 4.43
CA TYR A 213 7.92 6.60 4.41
C TYR A 213 8.65 6.65 5.76
N SER A 214 8.62 7.81 6.44
CA SER A 214 9.33 8.00 7.71
C SER A 214 8.91 7.04 8.83
N VAL A 215 7.68 6.53 8.80
CA VAL A 215 7.19 5.54 9.76
C VAL A 215 7.84 4.18 9.50
N PHE A 216 7.89 3.76 8.23
CA PHE A 216 8.54 2.52 7.83
C PHE A 216 10.04 2.58 8.09
N ALA A 217 10.70 3.65 7.66
CA ALA A 217 12.14 3.86 7.84
C ALA A 217 12.53 3.72 9.31
N LYS A 218 11.82 4.42 10.21
CA LYS A 218 12.07 4.34 11.65
C LYS A 218 11.97 2.92 12.20
N ILE A 219 10.97 2.15 11.75
CA ILE A 219 10.76 0.77 12.23
C ILE A 219 11.83 -0.15 11.66
N ILE A 220 12.11 -0.06 10.36
CA ILE A 220 13.14 -0.88 9.70
C ILE A 220 14.51 -0.66 10.37
N GLU A 221 14.89 0.60 10.60
CA GLU A 221 16.15 0.95 11.26
C GLU A 221 16.24 0.45 12.71
N GLN A 222 15.12 0.30 13.41
CA GLN A 222 15.08 -0.27 14.76
C GLN A 222 15.13 -1.81 14.77
N MET A 223 14.86 -2.45 13.62
CA MET A 223 14.79 -3.91 13.46
C MET A 223 16.02 -4.48 12.74
N SER A 224 16.93 -3.63 12.27
CA SER A 224 18.16 -3.97 11.53
C SER A 224 19.31 -4.35 12.46
#